data_ad1c7e6373671ee83e6f352a341d7426
#
_entry.id   ad1c7e6373671ee83e6f352a341d7426
#
_cell.length_a   1.000
_cell.length_b   1.000
_cell.length_c   1.000
_cell.angle_alpha   90.00
_cell.angle_beta   90.00
_cell.angle_gamma   90.00
#
_symmetry.space_group_name_H-M   'P 1'
#
loop_
_entity.id
_entity.type
_entity.pdbx_description
1 polymer ?
#
loop_
_entity_poly.entity_id
_entity_poly.type
_entity_poly.pdbx_seq_one_letter_code
_entity_poly.pdbx_strand_id
1 'polypeptide(L)'
;MDLTKYQVFLKTVECGSFTAAAQQLSFTQSGVSHAISGLEEELGVTLLSRSRGGVTLTADGWALMPYIQEICRQQRSIEERAKDLQGLETGVVRVAVFTSVSVQWMPYILKSFREQYPNIEFELLPSNYNTEIARWIQDGTADCGFLVLPTEANLDCWLLQRDQWKAIVPWDHPLAGREPFPPEALTQYPFILLEEGDDYEIQEVLDTLGVQPNVQYRVQQDQVILAMVSCGLGISIMEELMLDRNEYPVVVCSFAKPFYRNIGICVKDKRAISRSTYRFVEHVRRWVLEKYSG
;
A
#
# COMPACT_ATOMS: atom_id res chain seq x y z
N MET A 1 3.35 33.91 -2.21
CA MET A 1 2.53 32.70 -2.01
C MET A 1 2.84 32.12 -0.65
N ASP A 2 1.82 31.91 0.18
CA ASP A 2 1.97 31.33 1.52
C ASP A 2 1.77 29.82 1.44
N LEU A 3 2.79 29.03 1.83
CA LEU A 3 2.77 27.57 1.81
C LEU A 3 1.65 26.99 2.68
N THR A 4 1.24 27.69 3.73
CA THR A 4 0.11 27.31 4.59
C THR A 4 -1.19 27.18 3.79
N LYS A 5 -1.41 28.02 2.77
CA LYS A 5 -2.62 27.96 1.94
C LYS A 5 -2.68 26.65 1.13
N TYR A 6 -1.54 26.17 0.62
CA TYR A 6 -1.46 24.88 -0.08
C TYR A 6 -1.75 23.70 0.85
N GLN A 7 -1.21 23.71 2.07
CA GLN A 7 -1.49 22.67 3.07
C GLN A 7 -2.96 22.64 3.45
N VAL A 8 -3.56 23.82 3.67
CA VAL A 8 -5.00 23.95 3.95
C VAL A 8 -5.84 23.43 2.79
N PHE A 9 -5.45 23.72 1.55
CA PHE A 9 -6.12 23.20 0.35
C PHE A 9 -6.08 21.66 0.31
N LEU A 10 -4.89 21.06 0.43
CA LEU A 10 -4.74 19.59 0.41
C LEU A 10 -5.56 18.92 1.50
N LYS A 11 -5.52 19.44 2.73
CA LYS A 11 -6.31 18.91 3.84
C LYS A 11 -7.82 19.07 3.62
N THR A 12 -8.24 20.15 2.99
CA THR A 12 -9.67 20.38 2.67
C THR A 12 -10.18 19.36 1.63
N VAL A 13 -9.34 19.05 0.64
CA VAL A 13 -9.65 18.00 -0.36
C VAL A 13 -9.72 16.62 0.29
N GLU A 14 -8.72 16.28 1.10
CA GLU A 14 -8.65 15.00 1.84
C GLU A 14 -9.90 14.77 2.72
N CYS A 15 -10.30 15.80 3.48
CA CYS A 15 -11.44 15.71 4.38
C CYS A 15 -12.81 15.82 3.65
N GLY A 16 -12.84 16.27 2.39
CA GLY A 16 -14.08 16.56 1.67
C GLY A 16 -14.96 17.65 2.36
N SER A 17 -14.41 18.38 3.34
CA SER A 17 -15.17 19.29 4.21
C SER A 17 -14.29 20.38 4.81
N PHE A 18 -14.71 21.65 4.69
CA PHE A 18 -14.05 22.78 5.34
C PHE A 18 -14.04 22.67 6.87
N THR A 19 -15.13 22.16 7.45
CA THR A 19 -15.24 22.01 8.91
C THR A 19 -14.34 20.91 9.43
N ALA A 20 -14.29 19.77 8.75
CA ALA A 20 -13.40 18.66 9.13
C ALA A 20 -11.92 19.06 8.98
N ALA A 21 -11.56 19.72 7.88
CA ALA A 21 -10.21 20.24 7.70
C ALA A 21 -9.82 21.25 8.79
N ALA A 22 -10.73 22.15 9.16
CA ALA A 22 -10.50 23.12 10.22
C ALA A 22 -10.20 22.45 11.56
N GLN A 23 -10.95 21.42 11.92
CA GLN A 23 -10.71 20.63 13.14
C GLN A 23 -9.33 19.98 13.14
N GLN A 24 -8.94 19.31 12.02
CA GLN A 24 -7.65 18.65 11.93
C GLN A 24 -6.46 19.60 11.92
N LEU A 25 -6.63 20.80 11.35
CA LEU A 25 -5.58 21.81 11.27
C LEU A 25 -5.53 22.75 12.48
N SER A 26 -6.43 22.61 13.46
CA SER A 26 -6.59 23.56 14.58
C SER A 26 -6.89 24.99 14.11
N PHE A 27 -7.61 25.12 13.01
CA PHE A 27 -8.09 26.40 12.47
C PHE A 27 -9.60 26.58 12.73
N THR A 28 -10.09 27.82 12.52
CA THR A 28 -11.53 28.02 12.39
C THR A 28 -12.00 27.70 10.98
N GLN A 29 -13.26 27.30 10.82
CA GLN A 29 -13.83 27.05 9.48
C GLN A 29 -13.75 28.31 8.58
N SER A 30 -13.94 29.51 9.16
CA SER A 30 -13.76 30.75 8.44
C SER A 30 -12.30 31.00 8.02
N GLY A 31 -11.34 30.60 8.86
CA GLY A 31 -9.90 30.66 8.54
C GLY A 31 -9.53 29.76 7.35
N VAL A 32 -10.01 28.52 7.35
CA VAL A 32 -9.84 27.60 6.21
C VAL A 32 -10.49 28.17 4.94
N SER A 33 -11.73 28.68 5.04
CA SER A 33 -12.42 29.29 3.89
C SER A 33 -11.65 30.47 3.34
N HIS A 34 -11.13 31.35 4.22
CA HIS A 34 -10.33 32.51 3.81
C HIS A 34 -9.01 32.12 3.17
N ALA A 35 -8.33 31.09 3.70
CA ALA A 35 -7.07 30.59 3.12
C ALA A 35 -7.29 30.04 1.70
N ILE A 36 -8.38 29.27 1.49
CA ILE A 36 -8.73 28.74 0.17
C ILE A 36 -9.08 29.86 -0.80
N SER A 37 -9.97 30.78 -0.41
CA SER A 37 -10.36 31.91 -1.28
C SER A 37 -9.15 32.78 -1.64
N GLY A 38 -8.25 33.03 -0.69
CA GLY A 38 -7.02 33.75 -0.96
C GLY A 38 -6.03 33.00 -1.85
N LEU A 39 -6.04 31.63 -1.86
CA LEU A 39 -5.27 30.84 -2.79
C LEU A 39 -5.85 30.92 -4.21
N GLU A 40 -7.17 30.78 -4.32
CA GLU A 40 -7.88 30.87 -5.60
C GLU A 40 -7.72 32.27 -6.24
N GLU A 41 -7.75 33.31 -5.44
CA GLU A 41 -7.50 34.72 -5.88
C GLU A 41 -6.05 34.87 -6.39
N GLU A 42 -5.05 34.35 -5.65
CA GLU A 42 -3.64 34.43 -6.06
C GLU A 42 -3.37 33.67 -7.36
N LEU A 43 -4.05 32.55 -7.60
CA LEU A 43 -3.90 31.72 -8.79
C LEU A 43 -4.81 32.16 -9.93
N GLY A 44 -5.85 32.96 -9.65
CA GLY A 44 -6.82 33.43 -10.64
C GLY A 44 -7.79 32.35 -11.14
N VAL A 45 -7.92 31.24 -10.41
CA VAL A 45 -8.78 30.10 -10.76
C VAL A 45 -9.50 29.55 -9.54
N THR A 46 -10.67 28.93 -9.74
CA THR A 46 -11.41 28.24 -8.68
C THR A 46 -10.94 26.80 -8.58
N LEU A 47 -10.45 26.38 -7.41
CA LEU A 47 -9.89 25.04 -7.18
C LEU A 47 -10.93 24.08 -6.63
N LEU A 48 -11.88 24.58 -5.81
CA LEU A 48 -12.86 23.76 -5.09
C LEU A 48 -14.28 24.12 -5.47
N SER A 49 -15.11 23.11 -5.68
CA SER A 49 -16.56 23.25 -5.81
C SER A 49 -17.25 22.80 -4.53
N ARG A 50 -18.26 23.58 -4.08
CA ARG A 50 -19.08 23.25 -2.91
C ARG A 50 -20.42 22.72 -3.38
N SER A 51 -20.81 21.55 -2.91
CA SER A 51 -22.09 20.94 -3.19
C SER A 51 -22.77 20.42 -1.91
N ARG A 52 -24.01 19.96 -2.01
CA ARG A 52 -24.69 19.30 -0.88
C ARG A 52 -23.99 18.01 -0.45
N GLY A 53 -23.16 17.41 -1.31
CA GLY A 53 -22.36 16.21 -1.04
C GLY A 53 -20.96 16.49 -0.47
N GLY A 54 -20.61 17.77 -0.20
CA GLY A 54 -19.30 18.13 0.33
C GLY A 54 -18.47 18.99 -0.62
N VAL A 55 -17.15 18.89 -0.49
CA VAL A 55 -16.15 19.62 -1.26
C VAL A 55 -15.50 18.70 -2.27
N THR A 56 -15.44 19.14 -3.52
CA THR A 56 -14.79 18.40 -4.62
C THR A 56 -13.86 19.34 -5.40
N LEU A 57 -12.86 18.77 -6.07
CA LEU A 57 -12.01 19.53 -6.98
C LEU A 57 -12.76 19.96 -8.24
N THR A 58 -12.46 21.16 -8.71
CA THR A 58 -12.81 21.61 -10.06
C THR A 58 -11.87 21.00 -11.10
N ALA A 59 -12.10 21.21 -12.40
CA ALA A 59 -11.15 20.82 -13.44
C ALA A 59 -9.78 21.52 -13.25
N ASP A 60 -9.76 22.79 -12.87
CA ASP A 60 -8.54 23.54 -12.59
C ASP A 60 -7.87 23.02 -11.31
N GLY A 61 -8.67 22.68 -10.29
CA GLY A 61 -8.20 22.02 -9.06
C GLY A 61 -7.48 20.71 -9.35
N TRP A 62 -8.06 19.86 -10.19
CA TRP A 62 -7.41 18.61 -10.64
C TRP A 62 -6.11 18.86 -11.40
N ALA A 63 -6.08 19.87 -12.29
CA ALA A 63 -4.90 20.21 -13.07
C ALA A 63 -3.75 20.73 -12.19
N LEU A 64 -4.06 21.49 -11.12
CA LEU A 64 -3.05 22.08 -10.24
C LEU A 64 -2.67 21.22 -9.05
N MET A 65 -3.47 20.20 -8.70
CA MET A 65 -3.24 19.29 -7.56
C MET A 65 -1.82 18.70 -7.54
N PRO A 66 -1.28 18.13 -8.63
CA PRO A 66 0.05 17.53 -8.62
C PRO A 66 1.14 18.54 -8.27
N TYR A 67 1.04 19.77 -8.76
CA TYR A 67 2.01 20.83 -8.48
C TYR A 67 1.95 21.30 -7.04
N ILE A 68 0.74 21.42 -6.48
CA ILE A 68 0.54 21.81 -5.07
C ILE A 68 1.09 20.72 -4.14
N GLN A 69 0.82 19.47 -4.44
CA GLN A 69 1.39 18.32 -3.70
C GLN A 69 2.92 18.35 -3.73
N GLU A 70 3.52 18.60 -4.91
CA GLU A 70 4.97 18.68 -5.07
C GLU A 70 5.58 19.82 -4.24
N ILE A 71 4.97 21.01 -4.23
CA ILE A 71 5.44 22.13 -3.43
C ILE A 71 5.44 21.76 -1.93
N CYS A 72 4.34 21.21 -1.43
CA CYS A 72 4.24 20.80 -0.02
C CYS A 72 5.22 19.67 0.32
N ARG A 73 5.47 18.76 -0.61
CA ARG A 73 6.47 17.71 -0.47
C ARG A 73 7.88 18.29 -0.36
N GLN A 74 8.24 19.23 -1.24
CA GLN A 74 9.56 19.86 -1.22
C GLN A 74 9.79 20.65 0.08
N GLN A 75 8.77 21.34 0.57
CA GLN A 75 8.85 21.99 1.88
C GLN A 75 9.19 20.98 2.98
N ARG A 76 8.45 19.88 3.06
CA ARG A 76 8.74 18.81 4.04
C ARG A 76 10.16 18.26 3.92
N SER A 77 10.60 17.99 2.69
CA SER A 77 11.97 17.51 2.44
C SER A 77 13.05 18.48 2.95
N ILE A 78 12.82 19.78 2.82
CA ILE A 78 13.72 20.82 3.37
C ILE A 78 13.72 20.77 4.90
N GLU A 79 12.56 20.67 5.54
CA GLU A 79 12.43 20.60 7.00
C GLU A 79 13.09 19.34 7.57
N GLU A 80 12.87 18.19 6.93
CA GLU A 80 13.51 16.91 7.29
C GLU A 80 15.03 17.00 7.11
N ARG A 81 15.48 17.55 5.97
CA ARG A 81 16.91 17.71 5.72
C ARG A 81 17.58 18.66 6.71
N ALA A 82 16.88 19.71 7.13
CA ALA A 82 17.38 20.60 8.17
C ALA A 82 17.54 19.89 9.52
N LYS A 83 16.61 19.02 9.90
CA LYS A 83 16.69 18.17 11.09
C LYS A 83 17.85 17.16 10.98
N ASP A 84 18.01 16.52 9.81
CA ASP A 84 19.14 15.64 9.54
C ASP A 84 20.49 16.32 9.72
N LEU A 85 20.62 17.58 9.25
CA LEU A 85 21.85 18.37 9.39
C LEU A 85 22.15 18.74 10.86
N GLN A 86 21.10 18.84 11.68
CA GLN A 86 21.21 19.06 13.13
C GLN A 86 21.51 17.75 13.90
N GLY A 87 21.59 16.61 13.22
CA GLY A 87 21.84 15.31 13.82
C GLY A 87 20.64 14.75 14.58
N LEU A 88 19.45 15.33 14.38
CA LEU A 88 18.20 14.85 15.00
C LEU A 88 17.68 13.65 14.19
N GLU A 89 17.68 12.48 14.79
CA GLU A 89 17.03 11.28 14.23
C GLU A 89 15.53 11.31 14.54
N THR A 90 14.84 12.26 13.92
CA THR A 90 13.39 12.48 14.08
C THR A 90 12.76 12.65 12.70
N GLY A 91 11.48 12.38 12.58
CA GLY A 91 10.74 12.57 11.33
C GLY A 91 9.57 11.62 11.22
N VAL A 92 8.83 11.72 10.14
CA VAL A 92 7.74 10.81 9.78
C VAL A 92 8.13 10.07 8.51
N VAL A 93 8.07 8.75 8.50
CA VAL A 93 8.25 7.93 7.29
C VAL A 93 6.88 7.42 6.85
N ARG A 94 6.44 7.83 5.66
CA ARG A 94 5.21 7.36 5.03
C ARG A 94 5.50 6.15 4.18
N VAL A 95 4.89 5.03 4.55
CA VAL A 95 5.13 3.75 3.91
C VAL A 95 3.86 3.27 3.23
N ALA A 96 3.86 3.20 1.90
CA ALA A 96 2.79 2.55 1.17
C ALA A 96 2.97 1.03 1.22
N VAL A 97 1.90 0.31 1.52
CA VAL A 97 2.02 -1.12 1.85
C VAL A 97 0.74 -1.88 1.49
N PHE A 98 0.90 -3.06 0.85
CA PHE A 98 -0.21 -3.97 0.60
C PHE A 98 -0.43 -4.95 1.76
N THR A 99 -1.59 -5.60 1.79
CA THR A 99 -2.13 -6.32 2.95
C THR A 99 -1.17 -7.35 3.51
N SER A 100 -0.62 -8.27 2.71
CA SER A 100 0.22 -9.36 3.24
C SER A 100 1.49 -8.85 3.91
N VAL A 101 2.15 -7.82 3.36
CA VAL A 101 3.32 -7.17 4.00
C VAL A 101 2.88 -6.39 5.25
N SER A 102 1.76 -5.68 5.17
CA SER A 102 1.23 -4.90 6.30
C SER A 102 0.96 -5.78 7.53
N VAL A 103 0.41 -6.97 7.31
CA VAL A 103 0.06 -7.90 8.39
C VAL A 103 1.28 -8.71 8.86
N GLN A 104 2.07 -9.24 7.93
CA GLN A 104 3.07 -10.25 8.26
C GLN A 104 4.48 -9.69 8.54
N TRP A 105 4.83 -8.54 7.97
CA TRP A 105 6.17 -7.97 8.12
C TRP A 105 6.18 -6.69 8.96
N MET A 106 5.31 -5.73 8.64
CA MET A 106 5.37 -4.39 9.22
C MET A 106 5.37 -4.34 10.75
N PRO A 107 4.55 -5.13 11.49
CA PRO A 107 4.58 -5.08 12.96
C PRO A 107 5.95 -5.43 13.55
N TYR A 108 6.64 -6.41 12.95
CA TYR A 108 7.95 -6.87 13.42
C TYR A 108 9.08 -5.93 12.99
N ILE A 109 9.02 -5.44 11.76
CA ILE A 109 9.96 -4.44 11.24
C ILE A 109 9.88 -3.17 12.09
N LEU A 110 8.68 -2.64 12.32
CA LEU A 110 8.49 -1.44 13.11
C LEU A 110 8.92 -1.62 14.58
N LYS A 111 8.63 -2.80 15.16
CA LYS A 111 9.07 -3.11 16.53
C LYS A 111 10.59 -3.02 16.65
N SER A 112 11.33 -3.73 15.79
CA SER A 112 12.79 -3.76 15.84
C SER A 112 13.43 -2.43 15.40
N PHE A 113 12.81 -1.71 14.48
CA PHE A 113 13.26 -0.40 14.05
C PHE A 113 13.16 0.64 15.18
N ARG A 114 12.04 0.64 15.92
CA ARG A 114 11.78 1.57 17.00
C ARG A 114 12.76 1.43 18.17
N GLU A 115 13.33 0.24 18.39
CA GLU A 115 14.38 0.02 19.40
C GLU A 115 15.65 0.82 19.09
N GLN A 116 15.95 1.06 17.78
CA GLN A 116 17.12 1.81 17.34
C GLN A 116 16.81 3.30 17.10
N TYR A 117 15.59 3.62 16.66
CA TYR A 117 15.16 4.96 16.24
C TYR A 117 13.81 5.35 16.86
N PRO A 118 13.76 5.57 18.20
CA PRO A 118 12.50 5.75 18.93
C PRO A 118 11.72 7.03 18.57
N ASN A 119 12.39 8.02 17.96
CA ASN A 119 11.81 9.33 17.64
C ASN A 119 11.37 9.45 16.16
N ILE A 120 11.42 8.36 15.39
CA ILE A 120 10.91 8.32 14.03
C ILE A 120 9.48 7.76 14.08
N GLU A 121 8.53 8.53 13.56
CA GLU A 121 7.13 8.18 13.46
C GLU A 121 6.83 7.53 12.11
N PHE A 122 5.78 6.74 12.04
CA PHE A 122 5.35 6.07 10.81
C PHE A 122 3.90 6.36 10.50
N GLU A 123 3.63 6.60 9.22
CA GLU A 123 2.30 6.64 8.64
C GLU A 123 2.21 5.53 7.59
N LEU A 124 1.30 4.56 7.81
CA LEU A 124 1.10 3.47 6.86
C LEU A 124 -0.05 3.83 5.92
N LEU A 125 0.21 3.73 4.63
CA LEU A 125 -0.73 4.01 3.55
C LEU A 125 -1.10 2.67 2.89
N PRO A 126 -2.24 2.05 3.28
CA PRO A 126 -2.62 0.76 2.75
C PRO A 126 -3.21 0.88 1.35
N SER A 127 -2.76 0.03 0.44
CA SER A 127 -3.40 -0.23 -0.86
C SER A 127 -2.93 -1.58 -1.38
N ASN A 128 -3.81 -2.31 -2.06
CA ASN A 128 -3.46 -3.54 -2.77
C ASN A 128 -3.26 -3.30 -4.29
N TYR A 129 -3.29 -2.03 -4.73
CA TYR A 129 -3.03 -1.66 -6.11
C TYR A 129 -1.58 -1.21 -6.28
N ASN A 130 -0.77 -2.00 -6.96
CA ASN A 130 0.62 -1.66 -7.30
C ASN A 130 0.73 -0.30 -8.00
N THR A 131 -0.19 -0.04 -8.91
CA THR A 131 -0.28 1.23 -9.65
C THR A 131 -0.52 2.42 -8.73
N GLU A 132 -1.35 2.27 -7.71
CA GLU A 132 -1.61 3.31 -6.72
C GLU A 132 -0.41 3.54 -5.80
N ILE A 133 0.19 2.46 -5.27
CA ILE A 133 1.41 2.54 -4.45
C ILE A 133 2.54 3.21 -5.24
N ALA A 134 2.76 2.80 -6.49
CA ALA A 134 3.77 3.38 -7.36
C ALA A 134 3.54 4.89 -7.59
N ARG A 135 2.28 5.30 -7.82
CA ARG A 135 1.90 6.70 -7.95
C ARG A 135 2.18 7.48 -6.66
N TRP A 136 1.82 6.96 -5.48
CA TRP A 136 2.08 7.62 -4.20
C TRP A 136 3.57 7.84 -3.94
N ILE A 137 4.43 6.90 -4.38
CA ILE A 137 5.89 7.09 -4.30
C ILE A 137 6.36 8.15 -5.31
N GLN A 138 5.83 8.12 -6.53
CA GLN A 138 6.20 9.09 -7.59
C GLN A 138 5.80 10.52 -7.23
N ASP A 139 4.60 10.72 -6.72
CA ASP A 139 4.07 12.04 -6.36
C ASP A 139 4.47 12.49 -4.94
N GLY A 140 5.14 11.59 -4.16
CA GLY A 140 5.65 11.86 -2.82
C GLY A 140 4.58 11.87 -1.73
N THR A 141 3.41 11.28 -1.97
CA THR A 141 2.44 10.94 -0.94
C THR A 141 3.03 9.92 0.03
N ALA A 142 3.78 8.93 -0.51
CA ALA A 142 4.61 7.99 0.25
C ALA A 142 6.09 8.27 0.05
N ASP A 143 6.90 8.12 1.11
CA ASP A 143 8.36 8.27 1.07
C ASP A 143 9.02 7.00 0.53
N CYS A 144 8.43 5.84 0.79
CA CYS A 144 8.78 4.54 0.23
C CYS A 144 7.53 3.65 0.20
N GLY A 145 7.63 2.51 -0.46
CA GLY A 145 6.51 1.55 -0.48
C GLY A 145 6.95 0.17 -0.92
N PHE A 146 6.13 -0.81 -0.56
CA PHE A 146 6.29 -2.18 -1.01
C PHE A 146 5.49 -2.39 -2.29
N LEU A 147 6.11 -3.01 -3.28
CA LEU A 147 5.54 -3.28 -4.59
C LEU A 147 5.83 -4.71 -5.02
N VAL A 148 4.95 -5.26 -5.83
CA VAL A 148 5.27 -6.46 -6.62
C VAL A 148 6.05 -6.02 -7.86
N LEU A 149 7.20 -6.67 -8.09
CA LEU A 149 8.14 -6.34 -9.16
C LEU A 149 8.05 -7.36 -10.32
N PRO A 150 8.27 -6.95 -11.56
CA PRO A 150 8.69 -5.60 -12.00
C PRO A 150 7.54 -4.58 -11.93
N THR A 151 7.87 -3.30 -11.83
CA THR A 151 6.92 -2.19 -11.98
C THR A 151 7.29 -1.35 -13.21
N GLU A 152 6.30 -0.82 -13.91
CA GLU A 152 6.51 0.10 -15.03
C GLU A 152 6.90 1.51 -14.57
N ALA A 153 6.69 1.80 -13.28
CA ALA A 153 7.02 3.09 -12.70
C ALA A 153 8.55 3.29 -12.62
N ASN A 154 9.00 4.51 -12.94
CA ASN A 154 10.42 4.87 -12.80
C ASN A 154 10.75 5.12 -11.32
N LEU A 155 11.11 4.06 -10.62
CA LEU A 155 11.43 4.02 -9.20
C LEU A 155 12.74 3.27 -8.97
N ASP A 156 13.48 3.65 -7.94
CA ASP A 156 14.59 2.85 -7.44
C ASP A 156 14.05 1.76 -6.50
N CYS A 157 14.19 0.49 -6.90
CA CYS A 157 13.63 -0.65 -6.15
C CYS A 157 14.72 -1.64 -5.74
N TRP A 158 14.53 -2.25 -4.58
CA TRP A 158 15.33 -3.38 -4.10
C TRP A 158 14.42 -4.59 -3.94
N LEU A 159 14.78 -5.69 -4.62
CA LEU A 159 14.11 -6.98 -4.40
C LEU A 159 14.38 -7.44 -2.97
N LEU A 160 13.31 -7.86 -2.29
CA LEU A 160 13.34 -8.35 -0.91
C LEU A 160 13.14 -9.85 -0.84
N GLN A 161 12.05 -10.36 -1.42
CA GLN A 161 11.62 -11.74 -1.29
C GLN A 161 10.87 -12.22 -2.52
N ARG A 162 11.02 -13.50 -2.83
CA ARG A 162 10.15 -14.23 -3.76
C ARG A 162 9.07 -14.94 -2.96
N ASP A 163 7.83 -14.56 -3.17
CA ASP A 163 6.66 -15.09 -2.46
C ASP A 163 5.88 -16.02 -3.38
N GLN A 164 5.57 -17.21 -2.89
CA GLN A 164 5.01 -18.30 -3.72
C GLN A 164 3.49 -18.31 -3.64
N TRP A 165 2.83 -18.52 -4.78
CA TRP A 165 1.41 -18.81 -4.84
C TRP A 165 1.12 -20.26 -4.50
N LYS A 166 0.15 -20.49 -3.61
CA LYS A 166 -0.29 -21.78 -3.10
C LYS A 166 -1.78 -21.98 -3.32
N ALA A 167 -2.23 -23.20 -3.51
CA ALA A 167 -3.63 -23.54 -3.37
C ALA A 167 -3.97 -23.72 -1.88
N ILE A 168 -5.15 -23.27 -1.48
CA ILE A 168 -5.70 -23.46 -0.13
C ILE A 168 -7.04 -24.18 -0.21
N VAL A 169 -7.20 -25.18 0.63
CA VAL A 169 -8.40 -26.02 0.71
C VAL A 169 -8.86 -26.18 2.17
N PRO A 170 -10.14 -26.49 2.45
CA PRO A 170 -10.58 -26.87 3.79
C PRO A 170 -9.76 -28.03 4.35
N TRP A 171 -9.62 -28.09 5.66
CA TRP A 171 -8.81 -29.12 6.33
C TRP A 171 -9.31 -30.58 6.07
N ASP A 172 -10.62 -30.75 5.84
CA ASP A 172 -11.28 -32.04 5.54
C ASP A 172 -11.55 -32.27 4.04
N HIS A 173 -11.00 -31.40 3.18
CA HIS A 173 -11.21 -31.50 1.73
C HIS A 173 -10.53 -32.76 1.14
N PRO A 174 -11.13 -33.43 0.14
CA PRO A 174 -10.53 -34.61 -0.50
C PRO A 174 -9.12 -34.42 -1.07
N LEU A 175 -8.74 -33.18 -1.35
CA LEU A 175 -7.41 -32.79 -1.83
C LEU A 175 -6.50 -32.27 -0.73
N ALA A 176 -6.91 -32.29 0.54
CA ALA A 176 -6.08 -31.83 1.63
C ALA A 176 -4.78 -32.65 1.70
N GLY A 177 -3.63 -31.95 1.64
CA GLY A 177 -2.31 -32.59 1.63
C GLY A 177 -1.92 -33.30 0.33
N ARG A 178 -2.70 -33.19 -0.73
CA ARG A 178 -2.32 -33.73 -2.02
C ARG A 178 -1.28 -32.83 -2.69
N GLU A 179 -0.11 -33.39 -2.91
CA GLU A 179 1.00 -32.73 -3.58
C GLU A 179 1.52 -33.53 -4.77
N PRO A 180 1.65 -32.93 -5.95
CA PRO A 180 1.25 -31.56 -6.28
C PRO A 180 -0.27 -31.40 -6.35
N PHE A 181 -0.76 -30.19 -6.06
CA PHE A 181 -2.17 -29.83 -6.21
C PHE A 181 -2.57 -29.87 -7.69
N PRO A 182 -3.67 -30.59 -8.05
CA PRO A 182 -4.11 -30.70 -9.43
C PRO A 182 -4.85 -29.42 -9.86
N PRO A 183 -4.36 -28.69 -10.88
CA PRO A 183 -5.00 -27.44 -11.33
C PRO A 183 -6.47 -27.60 -11.77
N GLU A 184 -6.83 -28.78 -12.28
CA GLU A 184 -8.19 -29.10 -12.73
C GLU A 184 -9.23 -28.99 -11.57
N ALA A 185 -8.77 -29.12 -10.33
CA ALA A 185 -9.63 -28.95 -9.17
C ALA A 185 -10.24 -27.55 -9.08
N LEU A 186 -9.54 -26.52 -9.58
CA LEU A 186 -10.04 -25.15 -9.62
C LEU A 186 -11.28 -25.01 -10.51
N THR A 187 -11.47 -25.91 -11.47
CA THR A 187 -12.66 -25.94 -12.33
C THR A 187 -13.79 -26.80 -11.76
N GLN A 188 -13.45 -27.75 -10.87
CA GLN A 188 -14.39 -28.75 -10.36
C GLN A 188 -15.06 -28.31 -9.05
N TYR A 189 -14.32 -27.64 -8.20
CA TYR A 189 -14.81 -27.20 -6.90
C TYR A 189 -15.16 -25.71 -6.92
N PRO A 190 -16.07 -25.24 -6.03
CA PRO A 190 -16.34 -23.82 -5.86
C PRO A 190 -15.03 -23.04 -5.60
N PHE A 191 -14.78 -22.01 -6.39
CA PHE A 191 -13.61 -21.17 -6.27
C PHE A 191 -13.98 -19.81 -5.66
N ILE A 192 -13.20 -19.38 -4.68
CA ILE A 192 -13.31 -18.07 -4.04
C ILE A 192 -12.19 -17.20 -4.64
N LEU A 193 -12.60 -16.19 -5.41
CA LEU A 193 -11.67 -15.28 -6.09
C LEU A 193 -11.44 -14.02 -5.24
N LEU A 194 -10.18 -13.66 -5.03
CA LEU A 194 -9.82 -12.33 -4.57
C LEU A 194 -10.01 -11.36 -5.74
N GLU A 195 -10.86 -10.36 -5.56
CA GLU A 195 -11.14 -9.30 -6.55
C GLU A 195 -10.69 -7.96 -5.95
N GLU A 196 -9.42 -7.89 -5.62
CA GLU A 196 -8.77 -6.71 -5.06
C GLU A 196 -7.37 -6.56 -5.64
N GLY A 197 -6.93 -5.31 -5.75
CA GLY A 197 -5.62 -5.02 -6.31
C GLY A 197 -5.64 -4.93 -7.84
N ASP A 198 -4.46 -4.97 -8.38
CA ASP A 198 -4.25 -5.13 -9.82
C ASP A 198 -4.45 -6.64 -10.10
N ASP A 199 -5.62 -7.07 -10.48
CA ASP A 199 -6.07 -8.48 -10.68
C ASP A 199 -5.15 -9.37 -11.54
N TYR A 200 -4.06 -8.80 -12.06
CA TYR A 200 -3.14 -9.47 -12.97
C TYR A 200 -2.40 -10.65 -12.33
N GLU A 201 -2.09 -10.58 -11.04
CA GLU A 201 -1.22 -11.60 -10.42
C GLU A 201 -1.89 -12.97 -10.36
N ILE A 202 -3.10 -13.05 -9.84
CA ILE A 202 -3.85 -14.30 -9.76
C ILE A 202 -4.28 -14.77 -11.16
N GLN A 203 -4.64 -13.81 -12.05
CA GLN A 203 -4.99 -14.11 -13.42
C GLN A 203 -3.81 -14.71 -14.19
N GLU A 204 -2.60 -14.17 -14.01
CA GLU A 204 -1.38 -14.72 -14.63
C GLU A 204 -1.11 -16.17 -14.18
N VAL A 205 -1.35 -16.49 -12.90
CA VAL A 205 -1.26 -17.85 -12.39
C VAL A 205 -2.29 -18.75 -13.07
N LEU A 206 -3.55 -18.34 -13.14
CA LEU A 206 -4.65 -19.09 -13.77
C LEU A 206 -4.42 -19.31 -15.26
N ASP A 207 -3.98 -18.28 -15.98
CA ASP A 207 -3.66 -18.35 -17.41
C ASP A 207 -2.50 -19.29 -17.69
N THR A 208 -1.45 -19.24 -16.85
CA THR A 208 -0.30 -20.16 -16.98
C THR A 208 -0.69 -21.60 -16.66
N LEU A 209 -1.62 -21.83 -15.73
CA LEU A 209 -2.18 -23.15 -15.45
C LEU A 209 -3.11 -23.64 -16.57
N GLY A 210 -3.60 -22.72 -17.42
CA GLY A 210 -4.54 -23.04 -18.50
C GLY A 210 -5.94 -23.43 -17.99
N VAL A 211 -6.35 -22.90 -16.83
CA VAL A 211 -7.63 -23.26 -16.19
C VAL A 211 -8.52 -22.05 -16.03
N GLN A 212 -9.82 -22.25 -16.18
CA GLN A 212 -10.84 -21.27 -15.84
C GLN A 212 -11.54 -21.74 -14.55
N PRO A 213 -11.33 -21.04 -13.42
CA PRO A 213 -11.86 -21.49 -12.15
C PRO A 213 -13.39 -21.40 -12.11
N ASN A 214 -14.02 -22.28 -11.35
CA ASN A 214 -15.45 -22.25 -11.07
C ASN A 214 -15.76 -21.20 -10.00
N VAL A 215 -15.69 -19.91 -10.36
CA VAL A 215 -15.86 -18.78 -9.42
C VAL A 215 -17.30 -18.74 -8.91
N GLN A 216 -17.48 -19.01 -7.63
CA GLN A 216 -18.76 -18.92 -6.92
C GLN A 216 -18.82 -17.68 -6.03
N TYR A 217 -17.69 -17.20 -5.54
CA TYR A 217 -17.59 -16.05 -4.65
C TYR A 217 -16.48 -15.11 -5.11
N ARG A 218 -16.75 -13.80 -4.98
CA ARG A 218 -15.79 -12.73 -5.22
C ARG A 218 -15.68 -11.90 -3.96
N VAL A 219 -14.48 -11.72 -3.44
CA VAL A 219 -14.23 -11.01 -2.19
C VAL A 219 -13.03 -10.08 -2.35
N GLN A 220 -12.97 -9.05 -1.51
CA GLN A 220 -11.95 -8.01 -1.60
C GLN A 220 -10.93 -8.05 -0.44
N GLN A 221 -10.93 -9.13 0.35
CA GLN A 221 -10.05 -9.23 1.53
C GLN A 221 -9.54 -10.66 1.69
N ASP A 222 -8.22 -10.81 1.80
CA ASP A 222 -7.56 -12.10 1.98
C ASP A 222 -8.07 -12.88 3.20
N GLN A 223 -8.29 -12.20 4.32
CA GLN A 223 -8.79 -12.83 5.54
C GLN A 223 -10.20 -13.40 5.37
N VAL A 224 -11.03 -12.79 4.53
CA VAL A 224 -12.37 -13.32 4.21
C VAL A 224 -12.25 -14.62 3.42
N ILE A 225 -11.29 -14.71 2.50
CA ILE A 225 -11.00 -15.96 1.77
C ILE A 225 -10.62 -17.06 2.75
N LEU A 226 -9.68 -16.81 3.65
CA LEU A 226 -9.24 -17.78 4.66
C LEU A 226 -10.41 -18.28 5.52
N ALA A 227 -11.25 -17.36 5.99
CA ALA A 227 -12.45 -17.69 6.77
C ALA A 227 -13.45 -18.53 5.95
N MET A 228 -13.71 -18.18 4.68
CA MET A 228 -14.64 -18.90 3.81
C MET A 228 -14.12 -20.30 3.45
N VAL A 229 -12.82 -20.43 3.12
CA VAL A 229 -12.21 -21.74 2.86
C VAL A 229 -12.28 -22.60 4.12
N SER A 230 -11.96 -22.06 5.29
CA SER A 230 -12.03 -22.81 6.56
C SER A 230 -13.44 -23.31 6.89
N CYS A 231 -14.49 -22.62 6.42
CA CYS A 231 -15.89 -23.01 6.56
C CYS A 231 -16.36 -24.00 5.47
N GLY A 232 -15.48 -24.44 4.55
CA GLY A 232 -15.85 -25.40 3.51
C GLY A 232 -16.63 -24.79 2.33
N LEU A 233 -16.65 -23.46 2.16
CA LEU A 233 -17.40 -22.80 1.08
C LEU A 233 -16.73 -22.96 -0.29
N GLY A 234 -15.44 -23.34 -0.34
CA GLY A 234 -14.72 -23.52 -1.58
C GLY A 234 -13.22 -23.63 -1.35
N ILE A 235 -12.48 -23.53 -2.44
CA ILE A 235 -11.02 -23.51 -2.48
C ILE A 235 -10.53 -22.18 -3.07
N SER A 236 -9.27 -21.83 -2.86
CA SER A 236 -8.69 -20.62 -3.43
C SER A 236 -7.21 -20.78 -3.75
N ILE A 237 -6.62 -19.73 -4.32
CA ILE A 237 -5.18 -19.54 -4.48
C ILE A 237 -4.80 -18.31 -3.66
N MET A 238 -3.70 -18.40 -2.91
CA MET A 238 -3.21 -17.32 -2.04
C MET A 238 -1.68 -17.33 -1.96
N GLU A 239 -1.12 -16.19 -1.66
CA GLU A 239 0.32 -16.02 -1.48
C GLU A 239 0.78 -16.64 -0.16
N GLU A 240 1.92 -17.30 -0.20
CA GLU A 240 2.51 -17.98 0.97
C GLU A 240 2.75 -17.02 2.13
N LEU A 241 3.14 -15.76 1.83
CA LEU A 241 3.33 -14.73 2.85
C LEU A 241 2.05 -14.48 3.65
N MET A 242 0.87 -14.45 3.00
CA MET A 242 -0.40 -14.25 3.70
C MET A 242 -0.76 -15.44 4.60
N LEU A 243 -0.24 -16.63 4.28
CA LEU A 243 -0.45 -17.86 5.02
C LEU A 243 0.52 -18.01 6.21
N ASP A 244 1.56 -17.19 6.31
CA ASP A 244 2.47 -17.19 7.46
C ASP A 244 1.67 -16.87 8.73
N ARG A 245 1.78 -17.76 9.76
CA ARG A 245 1.05 -17.63 11.03
C ARG A 245 -0.48 -17.60 10.91
N ASN A 246 -1.00 -18.21 9.85
CA ASN A 246 -2.44 -18.35 9.68
C ASN A 246 -3.04 -19.24 10.80
N GLU A 247 -4.13 -18.77 11.41
CA GLU A 247 -4.86 -19.47 12.47
C GLU A 247 -6.11 -20.22 11.94
N TYR A 248 -6.49 -20.01 10.69
CA TYR A 248 -7.64 -20.70 10.08
C TYR A 248 -7.29 -22.15 9.74
N PRO A 249 -8.21 -23.12 9.99
CA PRO A 249 -8.01 -24.51 9.68
C PRO A 249 -8.11 -24.79 8.17
N VAL A 250 -7.10 -24.35 7.42
CA VAL A 250 -6.95 -24.59 5.99
C VAL A 250 -5.68 -25.41 5.73
N VAL A 251 -5.69 -26.19 4.67
CA VAL A 251 -4.50 -26.94 4.20
C VAL A 251 -3.94 -26.23 2.98
N VAL A 252 -2.64 -25.97 3.04
CA VAL A 252 -1.86 -25.34 1.97
C VAL A 252 -1.27 -26.41 1.09
N CYS A 253 -1.45 -26.30 -0.22
CA CYS A 253 -0.96 -27.26 -1.22
C CYS A 253 -0.13 -26.54 -2.28
N SER A 254 0.98 -27.17 -2.70
CA SER A 254 1.86 -26.62 -3.73
C SER A 254 1.48 -27.11 -5.12
N PHE A 255 1.62 -26.25 -6.13
CA PHE A 255 1.51 -26.67 -7.53
C PHE A 255 2.77 -27.40 -8.00
N ALA A 256 2.65 -28.27 -9.00
CA ALA A 256 3.79 -28.99 -9.61
C ALA A 256 4.86 -28.01 -10.14
N LYS A 257 4.43 -26.89 -10.72
CA LYS A 257 5.30 -25.78 -11.11
C LYS A 257 5.01 -24.62 -10.16
N PRO A 258 6.01 -24.14 -9.42
CA PRO A 258 5.78 -23.02 -8.50
C PRO A 258 5.61 -21.70 -9.26
N PHE A 259 4.69 -20.87 -8.79
CA PHE A 259 4.46 -19.51 -9.24
C PHE A 259 4.92 -18.55 -8.15
N TYR A 260 5.50 -17.42 -8.55
CA TYR A 260 6.07 -16.47 -7.61
C TYR A 260 5.70 -15.05 -8.01
N ARG A 261 5.46 -14.21 -7.00
CA ARG A 261 5.58 -12.76 -7.11
C ARG A 261 6.88 -12.31 -6.45
N ASN A 262 7.42 -11.21 -6.90
CA ASN A 262 8.66 -10.64 -6.36
C ASN A 262 8.33 -9.41 -5.53
N ILE A 263 8.45 -9.48 -4.22
CA ILE A 263 8.21 -8.34 -3.33
C ILE A 263 9.47 -7.49 -3.27
N GLY A 264 9.33 -6.20 -3.54
CA GLY A 264 10.38 -5.20 -3.41
C GLY A 264 9.99 -4.04 -2.53
N ILE A 265 10.99 -3.28 -2.04
CA ILE A 265 10.79 -1.95 -1.48
C ILE A 265 11.33 -0.92 -2.45
N CYS A 266 10.55 0.12 -2.71
CA CYS A 266 10.85 1.12 -3.72
C CYS A 266 10.78 2.52 -3.15
N VAL A 267 11.57 3.42 -3.75
CA VAL A 267 11.60 4.86 -3.48
C VAL A 267 11.64 5.63 -4.79
N LYS A 268 11.32 6.91 -4.78
CA LYS A 268 11.34 7.75 -6.00
C LYS A 268 12.75 7.89 -6.60
N ASP A 269 13.72 8.28 -5.78
CA ASP A 269 15.16 8.39 -6.12
C ASP A 269 15.97 8.16 -4.85
N LYS A 270 16.78 7.12 -4.84
CA LYS A 270 17.62 6.73 -3.69
C LYS A 270 18.63 7.80 -3.24
N ARG A 271 18.93 8.78 -4.12
CA ARG A 271 19.83 9.90 -3.81
C ARG A 271 19.12 11.06 -3.14
N ALA A 272 17.78 11.11 -3.23
CA ALA A 272 16.96 12.23 -2.76
C ALA A 272 16.09 11.91 -1.53
N ILE A 273 16.10 10.66 -1.05
CA ILE A 273 15.33 10.27 0.15
C ILE A 273 15.89 10.88 1.42
N SER A 274 15.01 11.10 2.41
CA SER A 274 15.41 11.55 3.75
C SER A 274 16.29 10.51 4.45
N ARG A 275 17.05 10.94 5.46
CA ARG A 275 17.87 10.03 6.27
C ARG A 275 17.01 9.00 7.01
N SER A 276 15.84 9.42 7.51
CA SER A 276 14.87 8.53 8.17
C SER A 276 14.37 7.45 7.22
N THR A 277 13.97 7.82 6.00
CA THR A 277 13.55 6.87 4.95
C THR A 277 14.68 5.91 4.57
N TYR A 278 15.90 6.43 4.38
CA TYR A 278 17.06 5.60 4.08
C TYR A 278 17.33 4.56 5.18
N ARG A 279 17.33 4.99 6.46
CA ARG A 279 17.48 4.10 7.62
C ARG A 279 16.42 3.01 7.64
N PHE A 280 15.17 3.40 7.37
CA PHE A 280 14.07 2.44 7.33
C PHE A 280 14.23 1.43 6.19
N VAL A 281 14.52 1.87 4.97
CA VAL A 281 14.74 0.97 3.81
C VAL A 281 15.88 -0.02 4.09
N GLU A 282 17.01 0.43 4.62
CA GLU A 282 18.15 -0.44 4.97
C GLU A 282 17.78 -1.44 6.09
N HIS A 283 16.98 -1.00 7.07
CA HIS A 283 16.50 -1.88 8.13
C HIS A 283 15.56 -2.96 7.59
N VAL A 284 14.60 -2.59 6.72
CA VAL A 284 13.70 -3.55 6.05
C VAL A 284 14.49 -4.59 5.28
N ARG A 285 15.45 -4.17 4.47
CA ARG A 285 16.29 -5.07 3.66
C ARG A 285 17.05 -6.07 4.52
N ARG A 286 17.65 -5.61 5.62
CA ARG A 286 18.37 -6.46 6.56
C ARG A 286 17.41 -7.42 7.27
N TRP A 287 16.29 -6.94 7.77
CA TRP A 287 15.30 -7.74 8.48
C TRP A 287 14.75 -8.87 7.61
N VAL A 288 14.38 -8.59 6.34
CA VAL A 288 13.90 -9.62 5.41
C VAL A 288 15.00 -10.63 5.10
N LEU A 289 16.24 -10.16 4.87
CA LEU A 289 17.37 -11.05 4.64
C LEU A 289 17.58 -12.00 5.83
N GLU A 290 17.60 -11.49 7.05
CA GLU A 290 17.75 -12.30 8.27
C GLU A 290 16.60 -13.30 8.45
N LYS A 291 15.36 -12.90 8.15
CA LYS A 291 14.18 -13.76 8.29
C LYS A 291 14.22 -14.96 7.32
N TYR A 292 14.70 -14.77 6.08
CA TYR A 292 14.61 -15.77 5.01
C TYR A 292 15.97 -16.38 4.60
N SER A 293 17.07 -16.06 5.30
CA SER A 293 18.39 -16.65 5.08
C SER A 293 18.70 -17.83 6.01
N GLY A 294 17.70 -18.24 6.82
CA GLY A 294 17.81 -19.36 7.79
C GLY A 294 17.43 -20.71 7.21
#